data_3aa3cd0ed8fa97914939b05c382b7038
#
_entry.id   3aa3cd0ed8fa97914939b05c382b7038
#
_cell.length_a   1.000
_cell.length_b   1.000
_cell.length_c   1.000
_cell.angle_alpha   90.00
_cell.angle_beta   90.00
_cell.angle_gamma   90.00
#
_symmetry.space_group_name_H-M   'P 1'
#
loop_
_entity.id
_entity.type
_entity.pdbx_description
1 polymer ?
#
loop_
_entity_poly.entity_id
_entity_poly.type
_entity_poly.pdbx_seq_one_letter_code
_entity_poly.pdbx_strand_id
1 'polypeptide(L)'
;VSGGHLDSWDLATGAIDNGIGSFAVLDIARAFRALNLKPRRTIEFVQFMGEEQGLLGSKAYVREAVKVGSLDQIRCMINLD
;
A
#
# COMPACT_ATOMS: atom_id res chain seq x y z
N VAL A 1 -4.74 -3.01 6.25
CA VAL A 1 -4.07 -2.21 5.21
C VAL A 1 -3.46 -3.14 4.17
N SER A 2 -3.65 -2.85 2.91
CA SER A 2 -2.96 -3.50 1.81
C SER A 2 -2.23 -2.44 1.00
N GLY A 3 -0.96 -2.65 0.73
CA GLY A 3 -0.16 -1.65 0.04
C GLY A 3 0.99 -2.23 -0.75
N GLY A 4 1.63 -1.38 -1.49
CA GLY A 4 2.86 -1.64 -2.23
C GLY A 4 3.52 -0.31 -2.57
N HIS A 5 4.79 -0.32 -2.95
CA HIS A 5 5.42 0.92 -3.38
C HIS A 5 5.20 1.19 -4.86
N LEU A 6 5.07 2.46 -5.19
CA LEU A 6 4.74 2.93 -6.53
C LEU A 6 5.97 3.41 -7.30
N ASP A 7 6.99 3.84 -6.59
CA ASP A 7 8.23 4.31 -7.20
C ASP A 7 9.10 3.16 -7.70
N SER A 8 10.06 3.50 -8.49
CA SER A 8 11.06 2.60 -9.08
C SER A 8 12.35 3.37 -9.29
N TRP A 9 13.43 2.65 -9.56
CA TRP A 9 14.71 3.26 -9.89
C TRP A 9 14.64 4.01 -11.22
N ASP A 10 15.33 5.14 -11.28
CA ASP A 10 15.53 5.88 -12.52
C ASP A 10 16.19 4.95 -13.56
N LEU A 11 15.78 5.07 -14.81
CA LEU A 11 16.21 4.23 -15.93
C LEU A 11 15.72 2.76 -15.85
N ALA A 12 15.04 2.35 -14.79
CA ALA A 12 14.37 1.05 -14.72
C ALA A 12 12.96 1.13 -15.30
N THR A 13 12.42 -0.01 -15.72
CA THR A 13 11.02 -0.06 -16.18
C THR A 13 10.03 -0.10 -15.01
N GLY A 14 10.47 -0.57 -13.85
CA GLY A 14 9.60 -0.75 -12.69
C GLY A 14 8.50 -1.80 -12.87
N ALA A 15 8.61 -2.66 -13.89
CA ALA A 15 7.55 -3.62 -14.19
C ALA A 15 7.40 -4.68 -13.10
N ILE A 16 8.52 -5.20 -12.60
CA ILE A 16 8.55 -6.20 -11.52
C ILE A 16 8.67 -5.49 -10.18
N ASP A 17 9.61 -4.60 -10.06
CA ASP A 17 9.89 -3.84 -8.85
C ASP A 17 9.47 -2.36 -9.03
N ASN A 18 8.24 -1.94 -8.66
CA ASN A 18 7.20 -2.80 -8.10
C ASN A 18 5.87 -2.62 -8.85
N GLY A 19 5.89 -2.57 -10.16
CA GLY A 19 4.66 -2.47 -10.97
C GLY A 19 3.70 -3.60 -10.65
N ILE A 20 4.21 -4.81 -10.50
CA ILE A 20 3.41 -5.99 -10.18
C ILE A 20 2.67 -5.84 -8.85
N GLY A 21 3.35 -5.41 -7.79
CA GLY A 21 2.74 -5.22 -6.47
C GLY A 21 1.75 -4.06 -6.47
N SER A 22 2.11 -2.92 -7.07
CA SER A 22 1.24 -1.75 -7.17
C SER A 22 -0.05 -2.05 -7.92
N PHE A 23 0.04 -2.71 -9.07
CA PHE A 23 -1.16 -3.08 -9.83
C PHE A 23 -1.98 -4.17 -9.14
N ALA A 24 -1.34 -5.11 -8.42
CA ALA A 24 -2.06 -6.10 -7.62
C ALA A 24 -2.90 -5.44 -6.52
N VAL A 25 -2.37 -4.44 -5.82
CA VAL A 25 -3.13 -3.66 -4.83
C VAL A 25 -4.35 -2.99 -5.45
N LEU A 26 -4.17 -2.36 -6.61
CA LEU A 26 -5.26 -1.72 -7.34
C LEU A 26 -6.30 -2.72 -7.84
N ASP A 27 -5.87 -3.88 -8.32
CA ASP A 27 -6.78 -4.92 -8.80
C ASP A 27 -7.59 -5.56 -7.68
N ILE A 28 -6.99 -5.75 -6.51
CA ILE A 28 -7.72 -6.20 -5.32
C ILE A 28 -8.80 -5.18 -4.94
N ALA A 29 -8.47 -3.89 -4.90
CA ALA A 29 -9.44 -2.84 -4.62
C ALA A 29 -10.58 -2.84 -5.66
N ARG A 30 -10.23 -2.97 -6.94
CA ARG A 30 -11.20 -3.10 -8.03
C ARG A 30 -12.12 -4.30 -7.84
N ALA A 31 -11.57 -5.46 -7.46
CA ALA A 31 -12.32 -6.67 -7.24
C ALA A 31 -13.34 -6.53 -6.10
N PHE A 32 -12.95 -5.91 -4.98
CA PHE A 32 -13.88 -5.61 -3.89
C PHE A 32 -15.08 -4.80 -4.38
N ARG A 33 -14.83 -3.80 -5.21
CA ARG A 33 -15.89 -2.97 -5.77
C ARG A 33 -16.74 -3.73 -6.79
N ALA A 34 -16.11 -4.41 -7.74
CA ALA A 34 -16.78 -5.13 -8.83
C ALA A 34 -17.67 -6.26 -8.32
N LEU A 35 -17.24 -6.97 -7.27
CA LEU A 35 -17.97 -8.06 -6.64
C LEU A 35 -18.92 -7.59 -5.53
N ASN A 36 -18.97 -6.28 -5.28
CA ASN A 36 -19.76 -5.67 -4.20
C ASN A 36 -19.49 -6.33 -2.83
N LEU A 37 -18.20 -6.61 -2.56
CA LEU A 37 -17.78 -7.17 -1.29
C LEU A 37 -17.83 -6.10 -0.20
N LYS A 38 -18.45 -6.45 0.94
CA LYS A 38 -18.57 -5.54 2.09
C LYS A 38 -17.89 -6.17 3.30
N PRO A 39 -16.58 -5.91 3.47
CA PRO A 39 -15.85 -6.48 4.60
C PRO A 39 -16.34 -5.86 5.91
N ARG A 40 -16.28 -6.65 6.98
CA ARG A 40 -16.66 -6.20 8.33
C ARG A 40 -15.76 -5.13 8.89
N ARG A 41 -14.53 -5.03 8.38
CA ARG A 41 -13.52 -4.04 8.79
C ARG A 41 -13.14 -3.20 7.59
N THR A 42 -12.75 -1.97 7.85
CA THR A 42 -12.19 -1.08 6.82
C THR A 42 -10.91 -1.68 6.23
N ILE A 43 -10.83 -1.65 4.92
CA ILE A 43 -9.61 -2.00 4.20
C ILE A 43 -9.10 -0.71 3.55
N GLU A 44 -7.87 -0.34 3.87
CA GLU A 44 -7.16 0.75 3.20
C GLU A 44 -6.22 0.16 2.16
N PHE A 45 -6.24 0.74 0.97
CA PHE A 45 -5.33 0.42 -0.13
C PHE A 45 -4.38 1.59 -0.29
N VAL A 46 -3.08 1.35 -0.11
CA VAL A 46 -2.08 2.40 -0.02
C VAL A 46 -0.97 2.17 -1.04
N GLN A 47 -0.63 3.21 -1.78
CA GLN A 47 0.54 3.24 -2.64
C GLN A 47 1.60 4.11 -1.97
N PHE A 48 2.73 3.52 -1.60
CA PHE A 48 3.82 4.23 -0.94
C PHE A 48 4.80 4.79 -1.97
N MET A 49 5.33 5.96 -1.69
CA MET A 49 6.39 6.56 -2.50
C MET A 49 7.71 6.54 -1.73
N GLY A 50 8.82 6.50 -2.47
CA GLY A 50 10.15 6.57 -1.89
C GLY A 50 10.60 5.31 -1.16
N GLU A 51 10.15 4.15 -1.62
CA GLU A 51 10.62 2.86 -1.09
C GLU A 51 12.11 2.72 -1.38
N GLU A 52 12.49 2.93 -2.63
CA GLU A 52 13.84 2.79 -3.16
C GLU A 52 14.86 3.72 -2.48
N GLN A 53 14.40 4.82 -1.93
CA GLN A 53 15.24 5.78 -1.19
C GLN A 53 15.20 5.56 0.32
N GLY A 54 14.67 4.44 0.78
CA GLY A 54 14.69 4.05 2.19
C GLY A 54 13.33 4.08 2.90
N LEU A 55 12.29 3.60 2.25
CA LEU A 55 10.96 3.41 2.83
C LEU A 55 10.31 4.73 3.31
N LEU A 56 10.51 5.81 2.56
CA LEU A 56 10.11 7.16 3.02
C LEU A 56 8.62 7.26 3.26
N GLY A 57 7.80 6.79 2.32
CA GLY A 57 6.35 6.88 2.40
C GLY A 57 5.76 6.00 3.49
N SER A 58 6.19 4.76 3.61
CA SER A 58 5.68 3.86 4.65
C SER A 58 6.08 4.32 6.06
N LYS A 59 7.30 4.83 6.23
CA LYS A 59 7.72 5.45 7.49
C LYS A 59 6.88 6.68 7.84
N ALA A 60 6.55 7.51 6.84
CA ALA A 60 5.69 8.68 7.04
C ALA A 60 4.27 8.25 7.44
N TYR A 61 3.73 7.23 6.79
CA TYR A 61 2.42 6.66 7.12
C TYR A 61 2.36 6.19 8.58
N VAL A 62 3.37 5.43 9.02
CA VAL A 62 3.44 4.95 10.41
C VAL A 62 3.57 6.10 11.39
N ARG A 63 4.44 7.09 11.10
CA ARG A 63 4.59 8.27 11.96
C ARG A 63 3.27 9.03 12.12
N GLU A 64 2.54 9.21 11.04
CA GLU A 64 1.23 9.88 11.10
C GLU A 64 0.22 9.06 11.89
N ALA A 65 0.18 7.74 11.70
CA ALA A 65 -0.71 6.85 12.47
C ALA A 65 -0.42 6.91 13.98
N VAL A 66 0.85 6.97 14.36
CA VAL A 66 1.24 7.16 15.77
C VAL A 66 0.79 8.53 16.28
N LYS A 67 1.05 9.59 15.49
CA LYS A 67 0.72 10.97 15.87
C LYS A 67 -0.77 11.19 16.12
N VAL A 68 -1.62 10.64 15.26
CA VAL A 68 -3.08 10.78 15.38
C VAL A 68 -3.72 9.69 16.24
N GLY A 69 -2.94 8.74 16.76
CA GLY A 69 -3.42 7.68 17.66
C GLY A 69 -4.20 6.57 16.95
N SER A 70 -4.03 6.40 15.65
CA SER A 70 -4.75 5.38 14.87
C SER A 70 -4.00 4.06 14.70
N LEU A 71 -2.75 3.98 15.15
CA LEU A 71 -1.92 2.77 14.97
C LEU A 71 -2.59 1.52 15.54
N ASP A 72 -3.21 1.62 16.72
CA ASP A 72 -3.88 0.50 17.39
C ASP A 72 -5.11 -0.01 16.62
N GLN A 73 -5.62 0.76 15.69
CA GLN A 73 -6.75 0.38 14.83
C GLN A 73 -6.30 -0.49 13.65
N ILE A 74 -5.02 -0.48 13.32
CA ILE A 74 -4.45 -1.30 12.25
C ILE A 74 -4.22 -2.70 12.79
N ARG A 75 -4.95 -3.66 12.24
CA ARG A 75 -4.88 -5.07 12.66
C ARG A 75 -3.88 -5.88 11.85
N CYS A 76 -3.71 -5.51 10.59
CA CYS A 76 -2.84 -6.24 9.67
C CYS A 76 -2.39 -5.31 8.55
N MET A 77 -1.18 -5.51 8.10
CA MET A 77 -0.64 -4.92 6.89
C MET A 77 -0.16 -6.05 5.98
N ILE A 78 -0.58 -6.01 4.73
CA ILE A 78 -0.09 -6.89 3.67
C ILE A 78 0.61 -6.01 2.66
N ASN A 79 1.89 -6.20 2.51
CA ASN A 79 2.71 -5.49 1.54
C ASN A 79 3.00 -6.38 0.34
N LEU A 80 2.75 -5.85 -0.84
CA LEU A 80 3.00 -6.52 -2.12
C LEU A 80 4.18 -5.83 -2.81
N ASP A 81 5.26 -6.57 -2.91
CA ASP A 81 6.53 -6.10 -3.43
C ASP A 81 7.10 -7.10 -4.47
#